data_4a7c977b1927c8804e8ccc880f335393
#
_entry.id   4a7c977b1927c8804e8ccc880f335393
#
_cell.length_a   1.000
_cell.length_b   1.000
_cell.length_c   1.000
_cell.angle_alpha   90.00
_cell.angle_beta   90.00
_cell.angle_gamma   90.00
#
_symmetry.space_group_name_H-M   'P 1'
#
loop_
_entity.id
_entity.type
_entity.pdbx_description
1 polymer ?
#
loop_
_entity_poly.entity_id
_entity_poly.type
_entity_poly.pdbx_seq_one_letter_code
_entity_poly.pdbx_strand_id
1 'polypeptide(L)'
;DELNQKLKIHNINEVKVVNEKLETNSLMNKSFDLVISNSVLHHVKSPSLFWENIIDLTKPGGFIAVMDLFRPDTESSLAQTLKTYGGEDPVLLKDFENSLRAAYTIDEVQEQLLKSRATSYNVKPISDRHFFVTIEK
;
A
#
# COMPACT_ATOMS: atom_id res chain seq x y z
N ASP A 1 16.31 -15.94 3.53
CA ASP A 1 15.49 -14.81 3.09
C ASP A 1 16.28 -13.53 3.34
N GLU A 2 16.35 -12.67 2.32
CA GLU A 2 17.22 -11.46 2.29
C GLU A 2 16.87 -10.48 3.43
N LEU A 3 15.59 -10.33 3.77
CA LEU A 3 15.17 -9.46 4.86
C LEU A 3 15.71 -9.96 6.21
N ASN A 4 15.62 -11.25 6.49
CA ASN A 4 16.18 -11.83 7.71
C ASN A 4 17.70 -11.66 7.80
N GLN A 5 18.41 -11.70 6.67
CA GLN A 5 19.84 -11.39 6.63
C GLN A 5 20.13 -9.92 6.96
N LYS A 6 19.38 -9.00 6.38
CA LYS A 6 19.49 -7.55 6.68
C LYS A 6 19.20 -7.26 8.15
N LEU A 7 18.16 -7.86 8.73
CA LEU A 7 17.85 -7.71 10.17
C LEU A 7 19.01 -8.16 11.05
N LYS A 8 19.65 -9.30 10.73
CA LYS A 8 20.83 -9.81 11.45
C LYS A 8 22.03 -8.86 11.32
N ILE A 9 22.34 -8.39 10.10
CA ILE A 9 23.47 -7.47 9.85
C ILE A 9 23.32 -6.17 10.68
N HIS A 10 22.09 -5.69 10.82
CA HIS A 10 21.79 -4.45 11.56
C HIS A 10 21.45 -4.68 13.04
N ASN A 11 21.59 -5.93 13.56
CA ASN A 11 21.25 -6.29 14.94
C ASN A 11 19.80 -5.94 15.35
N ILE A 12 18.86 -6.02 14.41
CA ILE A 12 17.43 -5.76 14.66
C ILE A 12 16.76 -7.07 15.08
N ASN A 13 16.48 -7.23 16.36
CA ASN A 13 15.93 -8.47 16.94
C ASN A 13 14.42 -8.39 17.24
N GLU A 14 13.84 -7.20 17.19
CA GLU A 14 12.44 -6.91 17.57
C GLU A 14 11.45 -7.10 16.41
N VAL A 15 11.97 -7.28 15.19
CA VAL A 15 11.15 -7.48 13.98
C VAL A 15 10.91 -8.96 13.74
N LYS A 16 9.62 -9.34 13.68
CA LYS A 16 9.20 -10.67 13.25
C LYS A 16 8.79 -10.62 11.76
N VAL A 17 9.50 -11.36 10.92
CA VAL A 17 9.13 -11.54 9.51
C VAL A 17 8.09 -12.65 9.39
N VAL A 18 6.98 -12.35 8.71
CA VAL A 18 5.91 -13.31 8.39
C VAL A 18 5.77 -13.36 6.88
N ASN A 19 6.06 -14.51 6.27
CA ASN A 19 5.97 -14.72 4.82
C ASN A 19 4.66 -15.44 4.48
N GLU A 20 3.55 -14.71 4.56
CA GLU A 20 2.20 -15.22 4.36
C GLU A 20 1.37 -14.20 3.56
N LYS A 21 0.29 -14.68 2.95
CA LYS A 21 -0.69 -13.78 2.31
C LYS A 21 -1.51 -13.07 3.37
N LEU A 22 -1.86 -11.81 3.13
CA LEU A 22 -2.64 -11.01 4.06
C LEU A 22 -4.00 -11.67 4.40
N GLU A 23 -4.64 -12.31 3.42
CA GLU A 23 -5.98 -12.91 3.56
C GLU A 23 -6.02 -14.19 4.41
N THR A 24 -4.89 -14.85 4.58
CA THR A 24 -4.81 -16.17 5.25
C THR A 24 -3.70 -16.26 6.29
N ASN A 25 -3.25 -15.12 6.80
CA ASN A 25 -2.07 -15.09 7.65
C ASN A 25 -2.36 -15.44 9.12
N SER A 26 -1.31 -15.85 9.80
CA SER A 26 -1.33 -16.17 11.25
C SER A 26 -1.56 -14.95 12.15
N LEU A 27 -1.66 -13.76 11.57
CA LEU A 27 -1.88 -12.50 12.29
C LEU A 27 -3.36 -12.15 12.48
N MET A 28 -4.30 -12.87 11.84
CA MET A 28 -5.74 -12.59 11.91
C MET A 28 -6.33 -12.52 13.33
N ASN A 29 -5.67 -13.14 14.31
CA ASN A 29 -6.07 -13.07 15.72
C ASN A 29 -5.22 -12.05 16.53
N LYS A 30 -4.41 -11.23 15.86
CA LYS A 30 -3.59 -10.21 16.50
C LYS A 30 -4.11 -8.83 16.16
N SER A 31 -3.80 -7.88 17.01
CA SER A 31 -4.13 -6.48 16.77
C SER A 31 -2.96 -5.57 17.09
N PHE A 32 -2.79 -4.55 16.28
CA PHE A 32 -1.64 -3.65 16.31
C PHE A 32 -2.09 -2.21 16.57
N ASP A 33 -1.25 -1.44 17.23
CA ASP A 33 -1.48 -0.01 17.47
C ASP A 33 -1.33 0.81 16.19
N LEU A 34 -0.48 0.33 15.27
CA LEU A 34 -0.23 0.92 13.96
C LEU A 34 -0.09 -0.17 12.89
N VAL A 35 -0.82 -0.03 11.79
CA VAL A 35 -0.67 -0.85 10.59
C VAL A 35 -0.22 0.03 9.43
N ILE A 36 0.87 -0.34 8.78
CA ILE A 36 1.44 0.41 7.65
C ILE A 36 1.45 -0.47 6.41
N SER A 37 1.04 0.10 5.29
CA SER A 37 1.17 -0.52 3.97
C SER A 37 1.82 0.48 2.99
N ASN A 38 2.77 -0.01 2.22
CA ASN A 38 3.46 0.80 1.21
C ASN A 38 3.59 0.02 -0.10
N SER A 39 3.04 0.55 -1.19
CA SER A 39 3.13 -0.01 -2.55
C SER A 39 2.61 -1.45 -2.64
N VAL A 40 1.47 -1.74 -2.03
CA VAL A 40 0.84 -3.06 -1.98
C VAL A 40 -0.55 -3.05 -2.61
N LEU A 41 -1.34 -1.98 -2.41
CA LEU A 41 -2.74 -1.92 -2.79
C LEU A 41 -2.95 -2.12 -4.30
N HIS A 42 -2.08 -1.58 -5.15
CA HIS A 42 -2.18 -1.75 -6.61
C HIS A 42 -1.87 -3.19 -7.09
N HIS A 43 -1.36 -4.06 -6.21
CA HIS A 43 -1.13 -5.48 -6.52
C HIS A 43 -2.25 -6.40 -6.03
N VAL A 44 -3.16 -5.93 -5.18
CA VAL A 44 -4.20 -6.80 -4.61
C VAL A 44 -5.37 -6.98 -5.58
N LYS A 45 -5.90 -8.21 -5.64
CA LYS A 45 -7.05 -8.53 -6.49
C LYS A 45 -8.38 -8.01 -5.94
N SER A 46 -8.48 -7.90 -4.62
CA SER A 46 -9.68 -7.45 -3.91
C SER A 46 -9.34 -6.32 -2.95
N PRO A 47 -9.50 -5.05 -3.35
CA PRO A 47 -9.27 -3.93 -2.46
C PRO A 47 -10.19 -3.93 -1.24
N SER A 48 -11.42 -4.42 -1.37
CA SER A 48 -12.34 -4.55 -0.23
C SER A 48 -11.76 -5.44 0.86
N LEU A 49 -11.25 -6.63 0.51
CA LEU A 49 -10.60 -7.52 1.47
C LEU A 49 -9.31 -6.93 2.05
N PHE A 50 -8.56 -6.17 1.25
CA PHE A 50 -7.38 -5.46 1.75
C PHE A 50 -7.76 -4.50 2.88
N TRP A 51 -8.74 -3.62 2.65
CA TRP A 51 -9.20 -2.65 3.66
C TRP A 51 -9.78 -3.35 4.90
N GLU A 52 -10.61 -4.38 4.71
CA GLU A 52 -11.17 -5.17 5.81
C GLU A 52 -10.07 -5.79 6.68
N ASN A 53 -9.09 -6.44 6.06
CA ASN A 53 -8.00 -7.10 6.77
C ASN A 53 -7.13 -6.13 7.57
N ILE A 54 -6.72 -5.00 6.99
CA ILE A 54 -5.89 -4.03 7.72
C ILE A 54 -6.67 -3.33 8.84
N ILE A 55 -7.98 -3.10 8.66
CA ILE A 55 -8.86 -2.58 9.70
C ILE A 55 -9.00 -3.61 10.83
N ASP A 56 -9.16 -4.91 10.52
CA ASP A 56 -9.27 -5.95 11.54
C ASP A 56 -7.96 -6.15 12.32
N LEU A 57 -6.83 -6.02 11.66
CA LEU A 57 -5.51 -6.06 12.29
C LEU A 57 -5.22 -4.84 13.20
N THR A 58 -6.00 -3.78 13.11
CA THR A 58 -5.78 -2.57 13.90
C THR A 58 -6.61 -2.61 15.18
N LYS A 59 -6.04 -2.26 16.33
CA LYS A 59 -6.76 -2.11 17.61
C LYS A 59 -7.79 -0.97 17.56
N PRO A 60 -8.84 -1.00 18.37
CA PRO A 60 -9.63 0.21 18.66
C PRO A 60 -8.72 1.35 19.17
N GLY A 61 -8.84 2.55 18.59
CA GLY A 61 -7.97 3.69 18.86
C GLY A 61 -6.59 3.61 18.18
N GLY A 62 -6.34 2.59 17.36
CA GLY A 62 -5.12 2.45 16.58
C GLY A 62 -5.20 3.16 15.22
N PHE A 63 -4.07 3.22 14.52
CA PHE A 63 -3.92 3.95 13.26
C PHE A 63 -3.53 3.03 12.11
N ILE A 64 -3.99 3.39 10.91
CA ILE A 64 -3.58 2.79 9.65
C ILE A 64 -2.98 3.87 8.77
N ALA A 65 -1.85 3.56 8.14
CA ALA A 65 -1.19 4.42 7.16
C ALA A 65 -0.92 3.62 5.88
N VAL A 66 -1.51 4.05 4.76
CA VAL A 66 -1.31 3.43 3.45
C VAL A 66 -0.75 4.46 2.49
N MET A 67 0.41 4.17 1.90
CA MET A 67 0.97 4.93 0.78
C MET A 67 1.00 4.02 -0.44
N ASP A 68 0.52 4.53 -1.57
CA ASP A 68 0.56 3.78 -2.81
C ASP A 68 0.62 4.72 -4.02
N LEU A 69 0.91 4.16 -5.20
CA LEU A 69 0.83 4.88 -6.47
C LEU A 69 -0.63 5.22 -6.78
N PHE A 70 -0.87 6.34 -7.44
CA PHE A 70 -2.14 6.58 -8.11
C PHE A 70 -1.99 6.53 -9.63
N ARG A 71 -3.05 6.09 -10.30
CA ARG A 71 -3.11 6.00 -11.74
C ARG A 71 -3.13 7.40 -12.35
N PRO A 72 -2.18 7.72 -13.27
CA PRO A 72 -2.22 8.98 -14.02
C PRO A 72 -3.51 9.10 -14.84
N ASP A 73 -4.08 10.31 -14.92
CA ASP A 73 -5.37 10.57 -15.58
C ASP A 73 -5.30 10.45 -17.10
N THR A 74 -4.12 10.64 -17.70
CA THR A 74 -3.91 10.64 -19.14
C THR A 74 -2.65 9.88 -19.55
N GLU A 75 -2.60 9.40 -20.78
CA GLU A 75 -1.39 8.80 -21.37
C GLU A 75 -0.21 9.79 -21.41
N SER A 76 -0.49 11.09 -21.53
CA SER A 76 0.55 12.13 -21.48
C SER A 76 1.15 12.24 -20.08
N SER A 77 0.35 12.24 -19.03
CA SER A 77 0.83 12.28 -17.64
C SER A 77 1.55 10.99 -17.27
N LEU A 78 1.07 9.84 -17.75
CA LEU A 78 1.78 8.56 -17.60
C LEU A 78 3.18 8.61 -18.24
N ALA A 79 3.25 9.06 -19.52
CA ALA A 79 4.52 9.16 -20.24
C ALA A 79 5.50 10.13 -19.54
N GLN A 80 5.00 11.25 -19.01
CA GLN A 80 5.81 12.20 -18.25
C GLN A 80 6.35 11.57 -16.94
N THR A 81 5.52 10.82 -16.22
CA THR A 81 5.91 10.12 -14.98
C THR A 81 6.97 9.06 -15.27
N LEU A 82 6.78 8.26 -16.33
CA LEU A 82 7.76 7.26 -16.76
C LEU A 82 9.10 7.89 -17.15
N LYS A 83 9.06 9.00 -17.90
CA LYS A 83 10.27 9.73 -18.29
C LYS A 83 11.04 10.26 -17.07
N THR A 84 10.31 10.71 -16.05
CA THR A 84 10.93 11.34 -14.87
C THR A 84 11.50 10.31 -13.89
N TYR A 85 10.84 9.16 -13.74
CA TYR A 85 11.10 8.22 -12.64
C TYR A 85 11.41 6.79 -13.08
N GLY A 86 11.23 6.45 -14.35
CA GLY A 86 11.32 5.05 -14.83
C GLY A 86 12.74 4.48 -14.89
N GLY A 87 13.78 5.35 -14.83
CA GLY A 87 15.16 4.89 -14.96
C GLY A 87 15.52 4.41 -16.36
N GLU A 88 16.70 3.78 -16.49
CA GLU A 88 17.24 3.32 -17.77
C GLU A 88 17.05 1.81 -18.04
N ASP A 89 16.74 1.04 -16.99
CA ASP A 89 16.50 -0.39 -17.11
C ASP A 89 15.13 -0.66 -17.75
N PRO A 90 15.07 -1.32 -18.93
CA PRO A 90 13.81 -1.52 -19.64
C PRO A 90 12.85 -2.45 -18.92
N VAL A 91 13.33 -3.38 -18.08
CA VAL A 91 12.50 -4.30 -17.30
C VAL A 91 11.84 -3.51 -16.17
N LEU A 92 12.61 -2.76 -15.40
CA LEU A 92 12.11 -1.92 -14.31
C LEU A 92 11.17 -0.82 -14.82
N LEU A 93 11.48 -0.22 -15.98
CA LEU A 93 10.60 0.76 -16.62
C LEU A 93 9.24 0.14 -16.98
N LYS A 94 9.25 -1.08 -17.55
CA LYS A 94 8.01 -1.78 -17.88
C LYS A 94 7.20 -2.18 -16.66
N ASP A 95 7.86 -2.65 -15.60
CA ASP A 95 7.21 -2.98 -14.34
C ASP A 95 6.61 -1.74 -13.67
N PHE A 96 7.30 -0.61 -13.72
CA PHE A 96 6.78 0.66 -13.22
C PHE A 96 5.57 1.14 -14.01
N GLU A 97 5.60 1.06 -15.35
CA GLU A 97 4.43 1.36 -16.19
C GLU A 97 3.23 0.48 -15.81
N ASN A 98 3.45 -0.83 -15.67
CA ASN A 98 2.40 -1.77 -15.29
C ASN A 98 1.81 -1.44 -13.91
N SER A 99 2.66 -1.05 -12.95
CA SER A 99 2.23 -0.62 -11.60
C SER A 99 1.37 0.64 -11.65
N LEU A 100 1.78 1.66 -12.41
CA LEU A 100 1.00 2.90 -12.58
C LEU A 100 -0.36 2.62 -13.25
N ARG A 101 -0.41 1.75 -14.26
CA ARG A 101 -1.66 1.35 -14.92
C ARG A 101 -2.58 0.52 -14.03
N ALA A 102 -2.02 -0.30 -13.15
CA ALA A 102 -2.77 -1.12 -12.19
C ALA A 102 -3.23 -0.32 -10.96
N ALA A 103 -2.62 0.83 -10.68
CA ALA A 103 -2.95 1.68 -9.55
C ALA A 103 -4.38 2.23 -9.62
N TYR A 104 -4.96 2.55 -8.47
CA TYR A 104 -6.26 3.18 -8.35
C TYR A 104 -6.13 4.70 -8.47
N THR A 105 -7.18 5.37 -8.96
CA THR A 105 -7.29 6.83 -8.82
C THR A 105 -7.62 7.20 -7.38
N ILE A 106 -7.42 8.46 -7.02
CA ILE A 106 -7.77 8.95 -5.67
C ILE A 106 -9.27 8.79 -5.41
N ASP A 107 -10.12 9.04 -6.41
CA ASP A 107 -11.58 8.89 -6.31
C ASP A 107 -11.97 7.41 -6.11
N GLU A 108 -11.34 6.48 -6.84
CA GLU A 108 -11.55 5.05 -6.64
C GLU A 108 -11.16 4.60 -5.22
N VAL A 109 -10.08 5.13 -4.65
CA VAL A 109 -9.67 4.85 -3.27
C VAL A 109 -10.67 5.41 -2.27
N GLN A 110 -11.18 6.62 -2.49
CA GLN A 110 -12.24 7.21 -1.66
C GLN A 110 -13.51 6.37 -1.68
N GLU A 111 -13.93 5.90 -2.87
CA GLU A 111 -15.09 5.00 -3.00
C GLU A 111 -14.88 3.64 -2.28
N GLN A 112 -13.67 3.09 -2.35
CA GLN A 112 -13.33 1.85 -1.63
C GLN A 112 -13.48 2.05 -0.11
N LEU A 113 -12.98 3.17 0.41
CA LEU A 113 -13.05 3.50 1.83
C LEU A 113 -14.49 3.78 2.29
N LEU A 114 -15.28 4.48 1.49
CA LEU A 114 -16.71 4.68 1.75
C LEU A 114 -17.50 3.37 1.88
N LYS A 115 -17.09 2.34 1.12
CA LYS A 115 -17.70 1.00 1.15
C LYS A 115 -17.11 0.11 2.25
N SER A 116 -16.01 0.53 2.88
CA SER A 116 -15.34 -0.20 3.96
C SER A 116 -15.95 0.13 5.33
N ARG A 117 -15.39 -0.46 6.38
CA ARG A 117 -15.74 -0.14 7.78
C ARG A 117 -14.94 1.03 8.37
N ALA A 118 -14.18 1.75 7.55
CA ALA A 118 -13.45 2.94 7.98
C ALA A 118 -14.42 4.09 8.26
N THR A 119 -14.42 4.60 9.48
CA THR A 119 -15.32 5.69 9.91
C THR A 119 -14.64 7.05 9.97
N SER A 120 -13.33 7.08 10.21
CA SER A 120 -12.51 8.29 10.25
C SER A 120 -11.29 8.09 9.36
N TYR A 121 -11.28 8.71 8.19
CA TYR A 121 -10.17 8.58 7.25
C TYR A 121 -9.91 9.87 6.48
N ASN A 122 -8.68 9.98 5.98
CA ASN A 122 -8.26 11.05 5.07
C ASN A 122 -7.49 10.43 3.91
N VAL A 123 -7.78 10.89 2.68
CA VAL A 123 -7.06 10.51 1.45
C VAL A 123 -6.53 11.77 0.80
N LYS A 124 -5.24 11.85 0.54
CA LYS A 124 -4.63 13.00 -0.11
C LYS A 124 -3.47 12.59 -1.02
N PRO A 125 -3.23 13.30 -2.13
CA PRO A 125 -1.98 13.18 -2.86
C PRO A 125 -0.86 13.75 -1.99
N ILE A 126 0.30 13.08 -1.98
CA ILE A 126 1.51 13.54 -1.29
C ILE A 126 2.67 13.78 -2.24
N SER A 127 2.53 13.36 -3.48
CA SER A 127 3.46 13.65 -4.58
C SER A 127 2.71 13.64 -5.90
N ASP A 128 3.43 13.75 -6.98
CA ASP A 128 2.91 13.67 -8.36
C ASP A 128 2.49 12.25 -8.80
N ARG A 129 2.70 11.24 -7.96
CA ARG A 129 2.39 9.84 -8.25
C ARG A 129 1.98 9.01 -7.04
N HIS A 130 2.01 9.56 -5.82
CA HIS A 130 1.60 8.83 -4.61
C HIS A 130 0.46 9.52 -3.89
N PHE A 131 -0.49 8.72 -3.43
CA PHE A 131 -1.46 9.13 -2.42
C PHE A 131 -1.09 8.58 -1.04
N PHE A 132 -1.67 9.16 -0.03
CA PHE A 132 -1.56 8.72 1.35
C PHE A 132 -2.94 8.65 1.99
N VAL A 133 -3.23 7.51 2.59
CA VAL A 133 -4.44 7.29 3.38
C VAL A 133 -4.06 7.17 4.85
N THR A 134 -4.79 7.85 5.70
CA THR A 134 -4.77 7.63 7.14
C THR A 134 -6.16 7.24 7.61
N ILE A 135 -6.25 6.25 8.50
CA ILE A 135 -7.49 5.82 9.15
C ILE A 135 -7.23 5.77 10.65
N GLU A 136 -8.15 6.33 11.43
CA GLU A 136 -8.25 6.14 12.87
C GLU A 136 -9.41 5.18 13.15
N LYS A 137 -9.14 4.09 13.88
CA LYS A 137 -10.11 3.03 14.18
C LYS A 137 -10.78 3.22 15.51
#